data_27bcf18f9ee9d6c902c01002ca03f440
#
_entry.id   27bcf18f9ee9d6c902c01002ca03f440
#
_cell.length_a   1.000
_cell.length_b   1.000
_cell.length_c   1.000
_cell.angle_alpha   90.00
_cell.angle_beta   90.00
_cell.angle_gamma   90.00
#
_symmetry.space_group_name_H-M   'P 1'
#
loop_
_entity.id
_entity.type
_entity.pdbx_description
1 polymer ?
#
loop_
_entity_poly.entity_id
_entity_poly.type
_entity_poly.pdbx_seq_one_letter_code
_entity_poly.pdbx_strand_id
1 'polypeptide(L)'
;MNFIRNTLRYKLPGEDFRCDVVMSVPAGYDQVSATTPYYRSTYALVYPKGKGLDNVRTGADLEALPPDVRNKLRIGLYDKSPASVWLVKHGLEAQAIPYPMMSPDPEQYPGEIIERDLAQGKIDAAVVWGPIAGFYAKRVRSADLAVIPLRSEPGVKFDYEIAMGVRYGEPEWKATVQKLIAENQAAITAILREYNVPLVDERGDLIK
;
A
#
# COMPACT_ATOMS: atom_id res chain seq x y z
N MET A 1 5.40 -10.95 -11.52
CA MET A 1 5.97 -9.60 -11.78
C MET A 1 6.67 -9.49 -13.14
N ASN A 2 5.96 -9.88 -14.21
CA ASN A 2 6.52 -9.81 -15.57
C ASN A 2 6.45 -8.38 -16.19
N PHE A 3 5.72 -7.45 -15.55
CA PHE A 3 5.55 -6.09 -16.07
C PHE A 3 6.88 -5.35 -16.22
N ILE A 4 7.65 -5.20 -15.15
CA ILE A 4 8.94 -4.48 -15.19
C ILE A 4 9.90 -5.15 -16.19
N ARG A 5 9.93 -6.47 -16.20
CA ARG A 5 10.73 -7.21 -17.17
C ARG A 5 10.37 -6.83 -18.60
N ASN A 6 9.08 -6.88 -18.96
CA ASN A 6 8.62 -6.77 -20.34
C ASN A 6 8.38 -5.33 -20.82
N THR A 7 8.48 -4.35 -19.94
CA THR A 7 8.27 -2.93 -20.29
C THR A 7 9.54 -2.09 -20.13
N LEU A 8 10.24 -2.26 -18.99
CA LEU A 8 11.42 -1.47 -18.66
C LEU A 8 12.72 -2.15 -19.10
N ARG A 9 12.88 -3.47 -18.85
CA ARG A 9 14.17 -4.16 -18.96
C ARG A 9 14.43 -4.79 -20.31
N TYR A 10 13.39 -5.25 -20.99
CA TYR A 10 13.51 -5.94 -22.27
C TYR A 10 12.63 -5.31 -23.33
N LYS A 11 13.11 -5.34 -24.54
CA LYS A 11 12.37 -4.97 -25.75
C LYS A 11 12.54 -6.06 -26.81
N LEU A 12 11.60 -6.15 -27.73
CA LEU A 12 11.73 -7.03 -28.88
C LEU A 12 12.74 -6.46 -29.89
N PRO A 13 13.39 -7.29 -30.72
CA PRO A 13 14.25 -6.82 -31.80
C PRO A 13 13.49 -5.85 -32.72
N GLY A 14 14.05 -4.66 -32.94
CA GLY A 14 13.41 -3.60 -33.74
C GLY A 14 12.38 -2.74 -33.04
N GLU A 15 12.09 -2.99 -31.76
CA GLU A 15 11.18 -2.15 -30.95
C GLU A 15 11.96 -1.30 -29.95
N ASP A 16 11.32 -0.21 -29.51
CA ASP A 16 11.79 0.59 -28.38
C ASP A 16 11.31 0.01 -27.05
N PHE A 17 11.90 0.44 -25.94
CA PHE A 17 11.40 0.12 -24.61
C PHE A 17 10.05 0.79 -24.39
N ARG A 18 9.12 0.06 -23.77
CA ARG A 18 7.75 0.56 -23.50
C ARG A 18 7.68 1.52 -22.31
N CYS A 19 8.68 1.47 -21.43
CA CYS A 19 8.79 2.34 -20.24
C CYS A 19 10.24 2.70 -20.01
N ASP A 20 10.48 3.94 -19.58
CA ASP A 20 11.81 4.44 -19.20
C ASP A 20 11.97 4.58 -17.69
N VAL A 21 10.85 4.61 -16.96
CA VAL A 21 10.82 4.72 -15.50
C VAL A 21 9.64 3.96 -14.92
N VAL A 22 9.84 3.37 -13.75
CA VAL A 22 8.78 2.82 -12.89
C VAL A 22 8.65 3.72 -11.67
N MET A 23 7.47 4.32 -11.48
CA MET A 23 7.24 5.37 -10.49
C MET A 23 7.22 4.89 -9.04
N SER A 24 6.98 3.61 -8.77
CA SER A 24 6.81 3.09 -7.42
C SER A 24 7.43 1.72 -7.27
N VAL A 25 8.62 1.71 -6.70
CA VAL A 25 9.33 0.49 -6.29
C VAL A 25 9.82 0.67 -4.85
N PRO A 26 9.87 -0.41 -4.05
CA PRO A 26 10.55 -0.35 -2.76
C PRO A 26 12.03 0.00 -2.96
N ALA A 27 12.59 0.82 -2.08
CA ALA A 27 14.03 1.08 -2.08
C ALA A 27 14.80 -0.23 -1.97
N GLY A 28 15.86 -0.37 -2.77
CA GLY A 28 16.66 -1.60 -2.84
C GLY A 28 16.04 -2.73 -3.67
N TYR A 29 14.98 -2.46 -4.44
CA TYR A 29 14.40 -3.46 -5.35
C TYR A 29 15.39 -3.82 -6.47
N ASP A 30 15.81 -5.08 -6.51
CA ASP A 30 16.91 -5.59 -7.33
C ASP A 30 16.61 -5.72 -8.85
N GLN A 31 15.37 -5.51 -9.26
CA GLN A 31 14.98 -5.59 -10.66
C GLN A 31 15.21 -4.30 -11.44
N VAL A 32 15.59 -3.21 -10.77
CA VAL A 32 15.80 -1.89 -11.35
C VAL A 32 16.98 -1.17 -10.68
N SER A 33 17.57 -0.19 -11.39
CA SER A 33 18.45 0.80 -10.76
C SER A 33 17.60 1.85 -10.06
N ALA A 34 17.34 1.66 -8.76
CA ALA A 34 16.48 2.54 -7.99
C ALA A 34 17.13 3.90 -7.72
N THR A 35 16.33 4.98 -7.75
CA THR A 35 16.74 6.32 -7.28
C THR A 35 16.84 6.35 -5.76
N THR A 36 17.23 7.49 -5.20
CA THR A 36 16.93 7.79 -3.80
C THR A 36 15.42 7.78 -3.56
N PRO A 37 14.94 7.31 -2.39
CA PRO A 37 13.52 7.34 -2.06
C PRO A 37 12.97 8.78 -2.10
N TYR A 38 11.73 8.93 -2.52
CA TYR A 38 11.05 10.22 -2.56
C TYR A 38 9.85 10.32 -1.60
N TYR A 39 9.42 9.20 -1.03
CA TYR A 39 8.53 9.17 0.12
C TYR A 39 8.63 7.84 0.88
N ARG A 40 8.12 7.84 2.10
CA ARG A 40 7.91 6.62 2.90
C ARG A 40 6.44 6.56 3.29
N SER A 41 5.85 5.38 3.18
CA SER A 41 4.48 5.12 3.58
C SER A 41 4.39 3.75 4.25
N THR A 42 3.25 3.45 4.84
CA THR A 42 3.00 2.21 5.55
C THR A 42 1.66 1.60 5.16
N TYR A 43 1.45 0.33 5.47
CA TYR A 43 0.12 -0.29 5.41
C TYR A 43 -0.83 0.37 6.40
N ALA A 44 -2.11 0.30 6.11
CA ALA A 44 -3.15 0.87 6.97
C ALA A 44 -4.31 -0.10 7.17
N LEU A 45 -4.86 -0.08 8.37
CA LEU A 45 -6.14 -0.69 8.71
C LEU A 45 -7.23 0.33 8.38
N VAL A 46 -8.22 -0.09 7.59
CA VAL A 46 -9.37 0.73 7.20
C VAL A 46 -10.64 0.07 7.68
N TYR A 47 -11.52 0.84 8.34
CA TYR A 47 -12.82 0.35 8.81
C TYR A 47 -13.86 1.46 8.86
N PRO A 48 -15.17 1.15 8.76
CA PRO A 48 -16.25 2.13 8.95
C PRO A 48 -16.34 2.55 10.40
N LYS A 49 -16.37 3.86 10.68
CA LYS A 49 -16.57 4.40 12.03
C LYS A 49 -17.95 4.05 12.56
N GLY A 50 -18.08 3.95 13.88
CA GLY A 50 -19.35 3.63 14.54
C GLY A 50 -19.81 2.18 14.40
N LYS A 51 -18.90 1.26 13.95
CA LYS A 51 -19.18 -0.17 13.77
C LYS A 51 -18.42 -1.08 14.75
N GLY A 52 -17.98 -0.52 15.89
CA GLY A 52 -17.35 -1.28 16.97
C GLY A 52 -15.83 -1.40 16.89
N LEU A 53 -15.19 -0.79 15.88
CA LEU A 53 -13.73 -0.76 15.74
C LEU A 53 -13.10 0.60 16.05
N ASP A 54 -13.86 1.55 16.57
CA ASP A 54 -13.43 2.95 16.71
C ASP A 54 -12.21 3.15 17.63
N ASN A 55 -11.95 2.22 18.53
CA ASN A 55 -10.80 2.25 19.43
C ASN A 55 -9.62 1.40 18.94
N VAL A 56 -9.75 0.72 17.80
CA VAL A 56 -8.70 -0.15 17.25
C VAL A 56 -7.64 0.68 16.54
N ARG A 57 -6.38 0.50 16.94
CA ARG A 57 -5.20 1.15 16.34
C ARG A 57 -4.09 0.17 16.02
N THR A 58 -4.09 -0.99 16.68
CA THR A 58 -3.04 -2.01 16.60
C THR A 58 -3.63 -3.40 16.48
N GLY A 59 -2.79 -4.41 16.18
CA GLY A 59 -3.19 -5.81 16.21
C GLY A 59 -3.64 -6.27 17.60
N ALA A 60 -2.96 -5.80 18.64
CA ALA A 60 -3.32 -6.10 20.03
C ALA A 60 -4.72 -5.58 20.40
N ASP A 61 -5.15 -4.45 19.83
CA ASP A 61 -6.52 -3.95 20.05
C ASP A 61 -7.56 -4.86 19.39
N LEU A 62 -7.23 -5.44 18.22
CA LEU A 62 -8.10 -6.44 17.58
C LEU A 62 -8.18 -7.74 18.41
N GLU A 63 -7.04 -8.21 18.96
CA GLU A 63 -7.01 -9.36 19.86
C GLU A 63 -7.86 -9.14 21.12
N ALA A 64 -7.82 -7.93 21.65
CA ALA A 64 -8.54 -7.54 22.89
C ALA A 64 -10.04 -7.36 22.69
N LEU A 65 -10.56 -7.42 21.46
CA LEU A 65 -12.01 -7.36 21.22
C LEU A 65 -12.72 -8.55 21.88
N PRO A 66 -13.98 -8.36 22.34
CA PRO A 66 -14.80 -9.46 22.84
C PRO A 66 -14.86 -10.61 21.83
N PRO A 67 -14.74 -11.88 22.26
CA PRO A 67 -14.68 -13.04 21.37
C PRO A 67 -15.86 -13.13 20.40
N ASP A 68 -17.05 -12.73 20.82
CA ASP A 68 -18.26 -12.74 19.99
C ASP A 68 -18.24 -11.67 18.88
N VAL A 69 -17.47 -10.61 19.04
CA VAL A 69 -17.18 -9.60 18.01
C VAL A 69 -16.02 -10.07 17.15
N ARG A 70 -14.87 -10.35 17.78
CA ARG A 70 -13.63 -10.72 17.10
C ARG A 70 -13.81 -11.91 16.14
N ASN A 71 -14.49 -12.97 16.60
CA ASN A 71 -14.65 -14.19 15.80
C ASN A 71 -15.57 -14.05 14.57
N LYS A 72 -16.33 -12.94 14.50
CA LYS A 72 -17.20 -12.63 13.37
C LYS A 72 -16.60 -11.63 12.39
N LEU A 73 -15.44 -11.05 12.73
CA LEU A 73 -14.79 -10.09 11.85
C LEU A 73 -14.43 -10.72 10.51
N ARG A 74 -14.58 -9.94 9.46
CA ARG A 74 -14.15 -10.23 8.10
C ARG A 74 -13.15 -9.16 7.71
N ILE A 75 -11.86 -9.52 7.66
CA ILE A 75 -10.76 -8.59 7.43
C ILE A 75 -10.21 -8.84 6.02
N GLY A 76 -10.48 -7.94 5.11
CA GLY A 76 -9.99 -8.00 3.73
C GLY A 76 -8.51 -7.66 3.64
N LEU A 77 -7.78 -8.40 2.82
CA LEU A 77 -6.35 -8.16 2.55
C LEU A 77 -5.96 -8.74 1.19
N TYR A 78 -4.87 -8.24 0.61
CA TYR A 78 -4.31 -8.86 -0.58
C TYR A 78 -3.44 -10.07 -0.23
N ASP A 79 -3.60 -11.14 -1.00
CA ASP A 79 -2.80 -12.36 -0.89
C ASP A 79 -1.30 -12.05 -0.88
N LYS A 80 -0.56 -12.78 -0.03
CA LYS A 80 0.90 -12.65 0.10
C LYS A 80 1.38 -11.25 0.49
N SER A 81 0.49 -10.40 0.98
CA SER A 81 0.87 -9.12 1.57
C SER A 81 1.36 -9.29 3.02
N PRO A 82 2.09 -8.31 3.57
CA PRO A 82 2.47 -8.34 4.99
C PRO A 82 1.28 -8.49 5.95
N ALA A 83 0.09 -8.07 5.54
CA ALA A 83 -1.14 -8.21 6.33
C ALA A 83 -1.48 -9.68 6.63
N SER A 84 -1.18 -10.61 5.73
CA SER A 84 -1.41 -12.04 5.98
C SER A 84 -0.58 -12.54 7.17
N VAL A 85 0.70 -12.19 7.22
CA VAL A 85 1.59 -12.57 8.32
C VAL A 85 1.15 -11.89 9.63
N TRP A 86 0.71 -10.65 9.54
CA TRP A 86 0.23 -9.88 10.68
C TRP A 86 -1.03 -10.49 11.31
N LEU A 87 -2.02 -10.89 10.50
CA LEU A 87 -3.22 -11.56 11.02
C LEU A 87 -2.88 -12.90 11.69
N VAL A 88 -2.00 -13.70 11.10
CA VAL A 88 -1.52 -14.95 11.74
C VAL A 88 -0.86 -14.66 13.09
N LYS A 89 0.02 -13.66 13.15
CA LYS A 89 0.71 -13.26 14.39
C LYS A 89 -0.26 -12.89 15.52
N HIS A 90 -1.38 -12.28 15.17
CA HIS A 90 -2.41 -11.82 16.10
C HIS A 90 -3.58 -12.83 16.27
N GLY A 91 -3.42 -14.08 15.79
CA GLY A 91 -4.44 -15.13 15.93
C GLY A 91 -5.76 -14.80 15.21
N LEU A 92 -5.67 -14.07 14.10
CA LEU A 92 -6.81 -13.59 13.31
C LEU A 92 -6.84 -14.17 11.89
N GLU A 93 -6.15 -15.27 11.64
CA GLU A 93 -6.12 -15.91 10.32
C GLU A 93 -7.50 -16.40 9.87
N ALA A 94 -8.35 -16.82 10.80
CA ALA A 94 -9.72 -17.25 10.51
C ALA A 94 -10.65 -16.11 10.07
N GLN A 95 -10.28 -14.85 10.35
CA GLN A 95 -10.99 -13.63 9.97
C GLN A 95 -10.53 -13.08 8.62
N ALA A 96 -9.48 -13.65 8.03
CA ALA A 96 -8.92 -13.18 6.78
C ALA A 96 -9.83 -13.47 5.59
N ILE A 97 -10.11 -12.45 4.79
CA ILE A 97 -10.77 -12.54 3.47
C ILE A 97 -9.74 -12.14 2.42
N PRO A 98 -9.11 -13.13 1.74
CA PRO A 98 -8.05 -12.85 0.79
C PRO A 98 -8.60 -12.34 -0.55
N TYR A 99 -7.92 -11.33 -1.10
CA TYR A 99 -8.14 -10.78 -2.44
C TYR A 99 -6.92 -11.07 -3.30
N PRO A 100 -7.10 -11.37 -4.59
CA PRO A 100 -5.97 -11.60 -5.48
C PRO A 100 -5.15 -10.30 -5.64
N MET A 101 -3.82 -10.41 -5.48
CA MET A 101 -2.91 -9.26 -5.63
C MET A 101 -2.88 -8.75 -7.07
N MET A 102 -3.12 -9.62 -8.03
CA MET A 102 -3.19 -9.30 -9.46
C MET A 102 -4.38 -10.06 -10.07
N SER A 103 -5.21 -9.34 -10.79
CA SER A 103 -6.29 -9.93 -11.59
C SER A 103 -5.99 -9.78 -13.08
N PRO A 104 -6.32 -10.78 -13.90
CA PRO A 104 -6.32 -10.62 -15.35
C PRO A 104 -7.49 -9.78 -15.85
N ASP A 105 -8.49 -9.52 -15.01
CA ASP A 105 -9.66 -8.71 -15.33
C ASP A 105 -9.26 -7.23 -15.31
N PRO A 106 -9.34 -6.51 -16.46
CA PRO A 106 -8.98 -5.11 -16.55
C PRO A 106 -9.92 -4.19 -15.76
N GLU A 107 -11.13 -4.65 -15.42
CA GLU A 107 -12.09 -3.88 -14.63
C GLU A 107 -11.78 -3.94 -13.12
N GLN A 108 -10.96 -4.89 -12.68
CA GLN A 108 -10.52 -4.97 -11.29
C GLN A 108 -9.39 -3.99 -11.01
N TYR A 109 -9.55 -3.23 -9.93
CA TYR A 109 -8.56 -2.26 -9.49
C TYR A 109 -8.32 -2.35 -7.97
N PRO A 110 -7.18 -1.88 -7.45
CA PRO A 110 -6.80 -2.06 -6.05
C PRO A 110 -7.75 -1.43 -5.03
N GLY A 111 -8.63 -0.54 -5.45
CA GLY A 111 -9.57 0.14 -4.57
C GLY A 111 -10.86 -0.60 -4.28
N GLU A 112 -11.20 -1.65 -5.04
CA GLU A 112 -12.47 -2.36 -4.89
C GLU A 112 -12.71 -2.89 -3.48
N ILE A 113 -11.67 -3.37 -2.83
CA ILE A 113 -11.72 -3.85 -1.44
C ILE A 113 -12.29 -2.78 -0.49
N ILE A 114 -12.05 -1.50 -0.77
CA ILE A 114 -12.52 -0.35 0.04
C ILE A 114 -13.82 0.22 -0.53
N GLU A 115 -13.81 0.63 -1.81
CA GLU A 115 -14.93 1.36 -2.42
C GLU A 115 -16.18 0.49 -2.59
N ARG A 116 -16.00 -0.82 -2.79
CA ARG A 116 -17.10 -1.76 -2.98
C ARG A 116 -17.35 -2.58 -1.70
N ASP A 117 -16.40 -3.42 -1.33
CA ASP A 117 -16.71 -4.48 -0.37
C ASP A 117 -16.74 -3.99 1.08
N LEU A 118 -15.81 -3.10 1.48
CA LEU A 118 -15.84 -2.47 2.79
C LEU A 118 -17.02 -1.48 2.90
N ALA A 119 -17.23 -0.63 1.90
CA ALA A 119 -18.29 0.36 1.89
C ALA A 119 -19.70 -0.28 1.90
N GLN A 120 -19.86 -1.47 1.33
CA GLN A 120 -21.11 -2.24 1.31
C GLN A 120 -21.26 -3.18 2.51
N GLY A 121 -20.28 -3.23 3.41
CA GLY A 121 -20.32 -4.11 4.59
C GLY A 121 -20.16 -5.60 4.29
N LYS A 122 -19.56 -5.97 3.15
CA LYS A 122 -19.17 -7.35 2.84
C LYS A 122 -17.97 -7.80 3.67
N ILE A 123 -17.11 -6.86 4.03
CA ILE A 123 -16.03 -6.99 5.01
C ILE A 123 -16.17 -5.90 6.06
N ASP A 124 -15.61 -6.11 7.24
CA ASP A 124 -15.73 -5.22 8.38
C ASP A 124 -14.50 -4.31 8.53
N ALA A 125 -13.36 -4.76 8.02
CA ALA A 125 -12.12 -4.01 7.93
C ALA A 125 -11.30 -4.45 6.72
N ALA A 126 -10.32 -3.63 6.32
CA ALA A 126 -9.33 -3.99 5.30
C ALA A 126 -7.94 -3.59 5.77
N VAL A 127 -6.92 -4.42 5.49
CA VAL A 127 -5.51 -4.08 5.70
C VAL A 127 -4.82 -4.02 4.34
N VAL A 128 -4.52 -2.81 3.90
CA VAL A 128 -3.99 -2.56 2.56
C VAL A 128 -2.84 -1.55 2.59
N TRP A 129 -2.11 -1.44 1.48
CA TRP A 129 -1.06 -0.45 1.30
C TRP A 129 -1.61 0.97 1.50
N GLY A 130 -0.91 1.81 2.28
CA GLY A 130 -1.38 3.12 2.72
C GLY A 130 -1.87 4.06 1.62
N PRO A 131 -1.15 4.23 0.50
CA PRO A 131 -1.65 5.00 -0.65
C PRO A 131 -2.99 4.50 -1.21
N ILE A 132 -3.21 3.18 -1.24
CA ILE A 132 -4.51 2.60 -1.60
C ILE A 132 -5.55 2.95 -0.53
N ALA A 133 -5.21 2.74 0.74
CA ALA A 133 -6.09 3.04 1.86
C ALA A 133 -6.56 4.51 1.85
N GLY A 134 -5.62 5.45 1.81
CA GLY A 134 -5.90 6.88 1.90
C GLY A 134 -6.73 7.39 0.73
N PHE A 135 -6.31 7.06 -0.49
CA PHE A 135 -6.98 7.53 -1.71
C PHE A 135 -8.41 7.00 -1.83
N TYR A 136 -8.60 5.69 -1.70
CA TYR A 136 -9.92 5.10 -1.91
C TYR A 136 -10.87 5.34 -0.74
N ALA A 137 -10.38 5.40 0.51
CA ALA A 137 -11.23 5.78 1.64
C ALA A 137 -11.79 7.21 1.50
N LYS A 138 -10.99 8.15 0.97
CA LYS A 138 -11.43 9.53 0.70
C LYS A 138 -12.55 9.61 -0.35
N ARG A 139 -12.61 8.66 -1.26
CA ARG A 139 -13.61 8.62 -2.35
C ARG A 139 -14.96 8.05 -1.91
N VAL A 140 -14.98 7.20 -0.89
CA VAL A 140 -16.22 6.63 -0.36
C VAL A 140 -17.09 7.73 0.23
N ARG A 141 -18.33 7.85 -0.24
CA ARG A 141 -19.33 8.81 0.25
C ARG A 141 -20.44 8.15 1.09
N SER A 142 -20.55 6.83 0.99
CA SER A 142 -21.62 6.04 1.66
C SER A 142 -21.29 5.69 3.12
N ALA A 143 -20.03 5.84 3.55
CA ALA A 143 -19.57 5.54 4.89
C ALA A 143 -18.44 6.49 5.30
N ASP A 144 -18.36 6.82 6.60
CA ASP A 144 -17.21 7.51 7.17
C ASP A 144 -16.16 6.46 7.56
N LEU A 145 -15.05 6.42 6.83
CA LEU A 145 -13.99 5.43 7.01
C LEU A 145 -12.85 6.01 7.86
N ALA A 146 -12.40 5.23 8.84
CA ALA A 146 -11.15 5.45 9.53
C ALA A 146 -10.00 4.82 8.72
N VAL A 147 -8.88 5.51 8.60
CA VAL A 147 -7.62 5.00 8.03
C VAL A 147 -6.57 5.09 9.11
N ILE A 148 -6.15 3.95 9.62
CA ILE A 148 -5.21 3.83 10.73
C ILE A 148 -3.88 3.29 10.19
N PRO A 149 -2.85 4.13 10.05
CA PRO A 149 -1.52 3.68 9.65
C PRO A 149 -0.96 2.70 10.67
N LEU A 150 -0.48 1.56 10.17
CA LEU A 150 0.10 0.50 11.00
C LEU A 150 1.62 0.68 11.11
N ARG A 151 2.16 0.37 12.28
CA ARG A 151 3.61 0.31 12.49
C ARG A 151 4.14 -1.08 12.19
N SER A 152 5.35 -1.15 11.67
CA SER A 152 6.08 -2.41 11.56
C SER A 152 6.28 -3.03 12.94
N GLU A 153 6.19 -4.35 13.01
CA GLU A 153 6.36 -5.14 14.21
C GLU A 153 7.44 -6.21 13.99
N PRO A 154 8.02 -6.80 15.05
CA PRO A 154 8.94 -7.92 14.88
C PRO A 154 8.35 -9.03 14.00
N GLY A 155 9.01 -9.32 12.88
CA GLY A 155 8.55 -10.29 11.88
C GLY A 155 7.54 -9.77 10.86
N VAL A 156 7.03 -8.54 10.99
CA VAL A 156 6.08 -7.93 10.04
C VAL A 156 6.53 -6.54 9.64
N LYS A 157 6.95 -6.36 8.41
CA LYS A 157 7.32 -5.06 7.87
C LYS A 157 6.13 -4.43 7.14
N PHE A 158 5.69 -3.27 7.59
CA PHE A 158 4.59 -2.51 7.00
C PHE A 158 5.02 -1.23 6.29
N ASP A 159 6.09 -0.58 6.76
CA ASP A 159 6.56 0.66 6.17
C ASP A 159 7.65 0.43 5.13
N TYR A 160 7.57 1.19 4.05
CA TYR A 160 8.51 1.10 2.94
C TYR A 160 8.90 2.48 2.43
N GLU A 161 10.17 2.64 2.15
CA GLU A 161 10.68 3.73 1.32
C GLU A 161 10.40 3.43 -0.13
N ILE A 162 9.84 4.39 -0.83
CA ILE A 162 9.45 4.27 -2.23
C ILE A 162 10.35 5.14 -3.10
N ALA A 163 10.90 4.50 -4.11
CA ALA A 163 11.80 5.09 -5.10
C ALA A 163 11.22 4.96 -6.50
N MET A 164 11.81 5.65 -7.45
CA MET A 164 11.61 5.39 -8.88
C MET A 164 12.70 4.42 -9.38
N GLY A 165 12.36 3.59 -10.34
CA GLY A 165 13.28 2.62 -10.93
C GLY A 165 13.54 2.89 -12.39
N VAL A 166 14.80 2.90 -12.81
CA VAL A 166 15.23 2.96 -14.21
C VAL A 166 15.98 1.70 -14.61
N ARG A 167 16.28 1.52 -15.89
CA ARG A 167 17.08 0.40 -16.38
C ARG A 167 18.49 0.43 -15.80
N TYR A 168 19.07 -0.73 -15.59
CA TYR A 168 20.50 -0.83 -15.36
C TYR A 168 21.28 -0.39 -16.61
N GLY A 169 22.44 0.23 -16.38
CA GLY A 169 23.30 0.73 -17.46
C GLY A 169 22.96 2.14 -17.95
N GLU A 170 21.99 2.81 -17.32
CA GLU A 170 21.58 4.19 -17.65
C GLU A 170 21.85 5.18 -16.48
N PRO A 171 23.10 5.39 -16.08
CA PRO A 171 23.42 6.23 -14.92
C PRO A 171 23.05 7.70 -15.13
N GLU A 172 23.17 8.24 -16.35
CA GLU A 172 22.80 9.62 -16.67
C GLU A 172 21.29 9.84 -16.56
N TRP A 173 20.50 8.89 -17.08
CA TRP A 173 19.05 8.95 -16.94
C TRP A 173 18.63 8.85 -15.47
N LYS A 174 19.23 7.94 -14.70
CA LYS A 174 19.01 7.86 -13.26
C LYS A 174 19.32 9.18 -12.55
N ALA A 175 20.47 9.80 -12.87
CA ALA A 175 20.86 11.08 -12.29
C ALA A 175 19.84 12.19 -12.63
N THR A 176 19.33 12.20 -13.86
CA THR A 176 18.29 13.12 -14.31
C THR A 176 17.00 12.93 -13.49
N VAL A 177 16.53 11.69 -13.35
CA VAL A 177 15.33 11.41 -12.55
C VAL A 177 15.52 11.79 -11.08
N GLN A 178 16.68 11.49 -10.49
CA GLN A 178 16.99 11.89 -9.10
C GLN A 178 16.98 13.41 -8.91
N LYS A 179 17.54 14.15 -9.86
CA LYS A 179 17.53 15.62 -9.87
C LYS A 179 16.09 16.15 -9.92
N LEU A 180 15.26 15.62 -10.83
CA LEU A 180 13.86 16.01 -10.94
C LEU A 180 13.07 15.72 -9.65
N ILE A 181 13.31 14.59 -9.01
CA ILE A 181 12.71 14.27 -7.70
C ILE A 181 13.11 15.33 -6.66
N ALA A 182 14.40 15.62 -6.54
CA ALA A 182 14.92 16.58 -5.55
C ALA A 182 14.36 18.00 -5.77
N GLU A 183 14.32 18.47 -7.03
CA GLU A 183 13.80 19.78 -7.38
C GLU A 183 12.29 19.93 -7.17
N ASN A 184 11.54 18.81 -7.19
CA ASN A 184 10.08 18.81 -7.07
C ASN A 184 9.58 18.16 -5.77
N GLN A 185 10.45 17.90 -4.78
CA GLN A 185 10.09 17.18 -3.56
C GLN A 185 8.90 17.80 -2.81
N ALA A 186 8.83 19.14 -2.75
CA ALA A 186 7.72 19.82 -2.10
C ALA A 186 6.39 19.60 -2.82
N ALA A 187 6.39 19.65 -4.16
CA ALA A 187 5.21 19.39 -4.97
C ALA A 187 4.76 17.92 -4.88
N ILE A 188 5.72 16.99 -4.91
CA ILE A 188 5.45 15.55 -4.71
C ILE A 188 4.77 15.32 -3.36
N THR A 189 5.33 15.90 -2.29
CA THR A 189 4.76 15.77 -0.94
C THR A 189 3.36 16.37 -0.85
N ALA A 190 3.11 17.52 -1.48
CA ALA A 190 1.79 18.14 -1.53
C ALA A 190 0.76 17.24 -2.24
N ILE A 191 1.12 16.64 -3.38
CA ILE A 191 0.28 15.70 -4.11
C ILE A 191 -0.02 14.46 -3.25
N LEU A 192 0.98 13.85 -2.60
CA LEU A 192 0.78 12.69 -1.75
C LEU A 192 -0.19 12.98 -0.61
N ARG A 193 -0.11 14.17 0.00
CA ARG A 193 -1.05 14.64 1.03
C ARG A 193 -2.46 14.88 0.47
N GLU A 194 -2.56 15.49 -0.70
CA GLU A 194 -3.85 15.68 -1.39
C GLU A 194 -4.57 14.34 -1.61
N TYR A 195 -3.81 13.28 -1.92
CA TYR A 195 -4.32 11.93 -2.10
C TYR A 195 -4.45 11.14 -0.78
N ASN A 196 -4.31 11.79 0.37
CA ASN A 196 -4.39 11.17 1.70
C ASN A 196 -3.40 10.01 1.91
N VAL A 197 -2.26 10.03 1.26
CA VAL A 197 -1.22 9.02 1.48
C VAL A 197 -0.68 9.17 2.89
N PRO A 198 -0.71 8.14 3.74
CA PRO A 198 -0.12 8.19 5.07
C PRO A 198 1.41 8.21 4.96
N LEU A 199 1.99 9.39 5.07
CA LEU A 199 3.44 9.57 5.07
C LEU A 199 3.99 9.31 6.46
N VAL A 200 5.06 8.53 6.56
CA VAL A 200 5.70 8.19 7.82
C VAL A 200 7.20 8.51 7.78
N ASP A 201 7.77 8.77 8.95
CA ASP A 201 9.21 8.92 9.13
C ASP A 201 9.93 7.56 9.27
N GLU A 202 11.22 7.57 9.55
CA GLU A 202 12.04 6.37 9.75
C GLU A 202 11.61 5.51 10.95
N ARG A 203 10.87 6.09 11.90
CA ARG A 203 10.33 5.40 13.07
C ARG A 203 8.94 4.84 12.84
N GLY A 204 8.35 5.09 11.66
CA GLY A 204 6.98 4.74 11.33
C GLY A 204 5.94 5.70 11.94
N ASP A 205 6.36 6.88 12.41
CA ASP A 205 5.46 7.91 12.91
C ASP A 205 4.90 8.76 11.75
N LEU A 206 3.60 9.11 11.84
CA LEU A 206 2.97 9.96 10.84
C LEU A 206 3.63 11.35 10.78
N ILE A 207 4.00 11.75 9.58
CA ILE A 207 4.46 13.10 9.27
C ILE A 207 3.22 13.96 8.96
N LYS A 208 3.00 15.01 9.76
CA LYS A 208 1.91 15.98 9.57
C LYS A 208 2.18 16.95 8.41
#